data_8fa7b4eee78c188e02d53c765b98522c
#
_entry.id   8fa7b4eee78c188e02d53c765b98522c
#
_cell.length_a   1.000
_cell.length_b   1.000
_cell.length_c   1.000
_cell.angle_alpha   90.00
_cell.angle_beta   90.00
_cell.angle_gamma   90.00
#
_symmetry.space_group_name_H-M   'P 1'
#
loop_
_entity.id
_entity.type
_entity.pdbx_description
1 polymer ?
#
loop_
_entity_poly.entity_id
_entity_poly.type
_entity_poly.pdbx_seq_one_letter_code
_entity_poly.pdbx_strand_id
1 'polypeptide(L)'
;MVAATGTGKTVISALDYKRFRKQNPDRPCRLLFVAHREEILKQSLYTFRAVLKDANFGELFVGNYKPESIDNLFLSIQTFNSQSFTEKTSPDFYDYIIVDEFHHAAAPTYQKLLSYYQPRILLGLTATPERMDGKSILPYFHNRIAAEIRLPEAIDRKLLCPFQYFGVTDTVDLLSLIHI
;
A
#
# COMPACT_ATOMS: atom_id res chain seq x y z
N MET A 1 -6.09 4.82 5.33
CA MET A 1 -7.06 5.34 4.35
C MET A 1 -7.82 4.18 3.74
N VAL A 2 -9.14 4.22 3.80
CA VAL A 2 -10.04 3.23 3.19
C VAL A 2 -10.68 3.87 1.96
N ALA A 3 -10.42 3.36 0.77
CA ALA A 3 -11.02 3.92 -0.44
C ALA A 3 -11.09 2.85 -1.54
N ALA A 4 -12.18 2.85 -2.31
CA ALA A 4 -12.38 1.90 -3.40
C ALA A 4 -11.23 1.93 -4.40
N THR A 5 -11.00 0.83 -5.11
CA THR A 5 -9.99 0.77 -6.17
C THR A 5 -10.35 1.79 -7.27
N GLY A 6 -9.35 2.47 -7.81
CA GLY A 6 -9.57 3.51 -8.83
C GLY A 6 -9.86 4.92 -8.30
N THR A 7 -10.06 5.12 -6.99
CA THR A 7 -10.35 6.45 -6.40
C THR A 7 -9.10 7.33 -6.17
N GLY A 8 -7.93 6.90 -6.63
CA GLY A 8 -6.71 7.70 -6.54
C GLY A 8 -5.97 7.62 -5.20
N LYS A 9 -6.08 6.52 -4.44
CA LYS A 9 -5.37 6.31 -3.17
C LYS A 9 -3.90 6.70 -3.22
N THR A 10 -3.19 6.26 -4.27
CA THR A 10 -1.76 6.53 -4.45
C THR A 10 -1.49 8.02 -4.66
N VAL A 11 -2.34 8.72 -5.42
CA VAL A 11 -2.22 10.17 -5.65
C VAL A 11 -2.42 10.93 -4.33
N ILE A 12 -3.45 10.56 -3.55
CA ILE A 12 -3.74 11.18 -2.26
C ILE A 12 -2.56 10.95 -1.29
N SER A 13 -2.00 9.74 -1.24
CA SER A 13 -0.85 9.44 -0.38
C SER A 13 0.41 10.22 -0.80
N ALA A 14 0.62 10.43 -2.10
CA ALA A 14 1.72 11.25 -2.60
C ALA A 14 1.56 12.73 -2.27
N LEU A 15 0.31 13.25 -2.31
CA LEU A 15 0.00 14.63 -1.89
C LEU A 15 0.19 14.82 -0.38
N ASP A 16 -0.22 13.84 0.43
CA ASP A 16 -0.03 13.88 1.88
C ASP A 16 1.47 13.82 2.24
N TYR A 17 2.23 12.94 1.59
CA TYR A 17 3.69 12.91 1.74
C TYR A 17 4.35 14.23 1.30
N LYS A 18 3.90 14.85 0.20
CA LYS A 18 4.37 16.17 -0.21
C LYS A 18 4.13 17.22 0.85
N ARG A 19 2.94 17.21 1.49
CA ARG A 19 2.60 18.09 2.62
C ARG A 19 3.50 17.82 3.81
N PHE A 20 3.74 16.54 4.15
CA PHE A 20 4.64 16.14 5.22
C PHE A 20 6.05 16.70 5.02
N ARG A 21 6.63 16.54 3.81
CA ARG A 21 7.95 17.13 3.47
C ARG A 21 7.98 18.65 3.66
N LYS A 22 6.94 19.34 3.20
CA LYS A 22 6.85 20.79 3.33
C LYS A 22 6.78 21.26 4.81
N GLN A 23 6.17 20.46 5.67
CA GLN A 23 6.07 20.75 7.11
C GLN A 23 7.33 20.36 7.89
N ASN A 24 8.24 19.61 7.31
CA ASN A 24 9.46 19.12 7.95
C ASN A 24 10.71 19.41 7.08
N PRO A 25 11.01 20.69 6.75
CA PRO A 25 12.08 21.04 5.80
C PRO A 25 13.47 20.66 6.31
N ASP A 26 13.67 20.61 7.62
CA ASP A 26 14.97 20.35 8.26
C ASP A 26 15.27 18.85 8.42
N ARG A 27 14.45 17.98 7.81
CA ARG A 27 14.57 16.52 7.91
C ARG A 27 14.69 15.87 6.54
N PRO A 28 15.35 14.72 6.46
CA PRO A 28 15.44 13.96 5.20
C PRO A 28 14.08 13.46 4.71
N CYS A 29 13.09 13.29 5.60
CA CYS A 29 11.74 12.81 5.28
C CYS A 29 11.75 11.51 4.46
N ARG A 30 12.52 10.51 4.93
CA ARG A 30 12.68 9.23 4.23
C ARG A 30 11.36 8.48 4.10
N LEU A 31 11.10 7.99 2.89
CA LEU A 31 9.87 7.26 2.53
C LEU A 31 10.15 5.78 2.28
N LEU A 32 9.33 4.92 2.87
CA LEU A 32 9.21 3.53 2.47
C LEU A 32 7.78 3.26 1.95
N PHE A 33 7.66 2.91 0.67
CA PHE A 33 6.41 2.45 0.08
C PHE A 33 6.48 0.94 -0.13
N VAL A 34 5.54 0.20 0.47
CA VAL A 34 5.53 -1.27 0.44
C VAL A 34 4.26 -1.78 -0.25
N ALA A 35 4.46 -2.67 -1.21
CA ALA A 35 3.38 -3.41 -1.86
C ALA A 35 3.85 -4.85 -2.15
N HIS A 36 2.94 -5.70 -2.63
CA HIS A 36 3.30 -7.09 -2.95
C HIS A 36 3.57 -7.31 -4.44
N ARG A 37 3.11 -6.43 -5.34
CA ARG A 37 3.28 -6.53 -6.79
C ARG A 37 4.21 -5.46 -7.35
N GLU A 38 5.07 -5.88 -8.29
CA GLU A 38 6.00 -4.99 -8.97
C GLU A 38 5.29 -3.87 -9.75
N GLU A 39 4.18 -4.20 -10.43
CA GLU A 39 3.40 -3.24 -11.21
C GLU A 39 2.86 -2.10 -10.35
N ILE A 40 2.38 -2.44 -9.14
CA ILE A 40 1.88 -1.44 -8.18
C ILE A 40 3.03 -0.51 -7.75
N LEU A 41 4.20 -1.06 -7.46
CA LEU A 41 5.38 -0.28 -7.06
C LEU A 41 5.84 0.67 -8.17
N LYS A 42 5.90 0.18 -9.42
CA LYS A 42 6.24 1.01 -10.59
C LYS A 42 5.25 2.15 -10.80
N GLN A 43 3.96 1.84 -10.79
CA GLN A 43 2.91 2.83 -10.93
C GLN A 43 2.92 3.85 -9.80
N SER A 44 3.15 3.40 -8.56
CA SER A 44 3.24 4.27 -7.39
C SER A 44 4.43 5.19 -7.46
N LEU A 45 5.61 4.69 -7.80
CA LEU A 45 6.81 5.50 -8.00
C LEU A 45 6.58 6.58 -9.07
N TYR A 46 6.00 6.20 -10.23
CA TYR A 46 5.66 7.17 -11.29
C TYR A 46 4.71 8.26 -10.77
N THR A 47 3.68 7.86 -10.03
CA THR A 47 2.72 8.80 -9.42
C THR A 47 3.40 9.77 -8.45
N PHE A 48 4.27 9.25 -7.59
CA PHE A 48 5.03 10.09 -6.64
C PHE A 48 5.93 11.09 -7.36
N ARG A 49 6.67 10.66 -8.38
CA ARG A 49 7.51 11.55 -9.21
C ARG A 49 6.69 12.67 -9.85
N ALA A 50 5.52 12.34 -10.41
CA ALA A 50 4.63 13.31 -11.02
C ALA A 50 4.06 14.33 -10.00
N VAL A 51 3.58 13.86 -8.83
CA VAL A 51 3.00 14.73 -7.79
C VAL A 51 4.07 15.61 -7.13
N LEU A 52 5.25 15.06 -6.89
CA LEU A 52 6.37 15.79 -6.29
C LEU A 52 7.05 16.72 -7.30
N LYS A 53 6.85 16.51 -8.61
CA LYS A 53 7.55 17.17 -9.71
C LYS A 53 9.06 16.94 -9.64
N ASP A 54 9.45 15.72 -9.31
CA ASP A 54 10.83 15.29 -9.16
C ASP A 54 11.01 13.93 -9.85
N ALA A 55 11.60 13.94 -11.03
CA ALA A 55 11.80 12.74 -11.85
C ALA A 55 12.82 11.76 -11.24
N ASN A 56 13.69 12.23 -10.36
CA ASN A 56 14.72 11.43 -9.70
C ASN A 56 14.30 10.94 -8.32
N PHE A 57 13.08 11.30 -7.86
CA PHE A 57 12.59 10.86 -6.57
C PHE A 57 12.41 9.35 -6.52
N GLY A 58 13.00 8.75 -5.49
CA GLY A 58 12.75 7.37 -5.09
C GLY A 58 13.28 6.31 -6.06
N GLU A 59 13.49 5.14 -5.54
CA GLU A 59 14.00 3.99 -6.26
C GLU A 59 13.18 2.72 -6.04
N LEU A 60 13.23 1.80 -7.01
CA LEU A 60 12.58 0.50 -6.93
C LEU A 60 13.53 -0.54 -6.35
N PHE A 61 12.98 -1.38 -5.45
CA PHE A 61 13.67 -2.60 -5.03
C PHE A 61 12.71 -3.80 -5.13
N VAL A 62 12.63 -4.38 -6.30
CA VAL A 62 11.79 -5.53 -6.61
C VAL A 62 12.33 -6.26 -7.83
N GLY A 63 12.27 -7.57 -7.85
CA GLY A 63 12.76 -8.37 -8.97
C GLY A 63 14.24 -8.08 -9.27
N ASN A 64 14.51 -7.61 -10.49
CA ASN A 64 15.87 -7.28 -10.96
C ASN A 64 16.30 -5.85 -10.63
N TYR A 65 15.40 -5.00 -10.11
CA TYR A 65 15.70 -3.62 -9.75
C TYR A 65 16.44 -3.58 -8.41
N LYS A 66 17.64 -3.01 -8.41
CA LYS A 66 18.47 -2.79 -7.21
C LYS A 66 18.70 -1.30 -7.06
N PRO A 67 18.36 -0.70 -5.92
CA PRO A 67 18.52 0.72 -5.68
C PRO A 67 19.99 1.06 -5.40
N GLU A 68 20.40 2.29 -5.79
CA GLU A 68 21.65 2.91 -5.36
C GLU A 68 21.50 3.56 -3.99
N SER A 69 20.31 4.09 -3.69
CA SER A 69 19.94 4.67 -2.40
C SER A 69 18.69 4.00 -1.83
N ILE A 70 18.65 3.89 -0.50
CA ILE A 70 17.49 3.38 0.24
C ILE A 70 16.68 4.47 0.93
N ASP A 71 16.98 5.74 0.71
CA ASP A 71 16.32 6.85 1.41
C ASP A 71 14.83 6.98 1.08
N ASN A 72 14.48 6.84 -0.22
CA ASN A 72 13.09 6.86 -0.66
C ASN A 72 12.83 5.63 -1.51
N LEU A 73 12.28 4.59 -0.90
CA LEU A 73 12.30 3.25 -1.46
C LEU A 73 10.88 2.74 -1.73
N PHE A 74 10.68 2.19 -2.94
CA PHE A 74 9.50 1.44 -3.34
C PHE A 74 9.88 -0.04 -3.38
N LEU A 75 9.46 -0.77 -2.34
CA LEU A 75 9.97 -2.08 -1.98
C LEU A 75 8.87 -3.13 -1.98
N SER A 76 9.13 -4.31 -2.57
CA SER A 76 8.20 -5.42 -2.39
C SER A 76 8.36 -6.05 -0.99
N ILE A 77 7.25 -6.52 -0.42
CA ILE A 77 7.30 -7.18 0.90
C ILE A 77 8.16 -8.46 0.86
N GLN A 78 8.21 -9.13 -0.28
CA GLN A 78 9.07 -10.29 -0.49
C GLN A 78 10.55 -9.90 -0.43
N THR A 79 10.93 -8.81 -1.12
CA THR A 79 12.30 -8.29 -1.09
C THR A 79 12.68 -7.81 0.32
N PHE A 80 11.77 -7.14 1.04
CA PHE A 80 11.97 -6.77 2.43
C PHE A 80 12.39 -7.97 3.30
N ASN A 81 11.68 -9.07 3.18
CA ASN A 81 11.94 -10.27 3.98
C ASN A 81 13.22 -11.00 3.54
N SER A 82 13.50 -11.08 2.23
CA SER A 82 14.66 -11.80 1.70
C SER A 82 15.98 -11.05 1.89
N GLN A 83 15.95 -9.74 1.98
CA GLN A 83 17.16 -8.89 2.04
C GLN A 83 17.55 -8.45 3.45
N SER A 84 16.94 -9.02 4.50
CA SER A 84 17.22 -8.69 5.91
C SER A 84 17.26 -7.18 6.18
N PHE A 85 16.24 -6.46 5.68
CA PHE A 85 16.20 -4.99 5.75
C PHE A 85 16.34 -4.44 7.16
N THR A 86 15.84 -5.17 8.16
CA THR A 86 15.95 -4.82 9.58
C THR A 86 17.38 -4.83 10.12
N GLU A 87 18.32 -5.46 9.40
CA GLU A 87 19.74 -5.45 9.76
C GLU A 87 20.49 -4.28 9.13
N LYS A 88 19.92 -3.68 8.08
CA LYS A 88 20.53 -2.61 7.27
C LYS A 88 20.08 -1.21 7.66
N THR A 89 18.99 -1.10 8.41
CA THR A 89 18.35 0.18 8.76
C THR A 89 17.92 0.17 10.23
N SER A 90 17.95 1.34 10.88
CA SER A 90 17.42 1.50 12.24
C SER A 90 15.89 1.53 12.25
N PRO A 91 15.23 1.28 13.39
CA PRO A 91 13.77 1.34 13.49
C PRO A 91 13.17 2.69 13.11
N ASP A 92 13.89 3.77 13.29
CA ASP A 92 13.50 5.15 13.00
C ASP A 92 14.04 5.68 11.65
N PHE A 93 14.61 4.78 10.82
CA PHE A 93 15.24 5.18 9.56
C PHE A 93 14.25 5.83 8.59
N TYR A 94 13.02 5.31 8.49
CA TYR A 94 11.98 5.88 7.65
C TYR A 94 11.02 6.75 8.47
N ASP A 95 10.88 8.00 8.07
CA ASP A 95 9.92 8.94 8.69
C ASP A 95 8.48 8.65 8.27
N TYR A 96 8.29 8.18 7.05
CA TYR A 96 6.98 7.95 6.45
C TYR A 96 6.92 6.57 5.81
N ILE A 97 6.01 5.71 6.28
CA ILE A 97 5.80 4.37 5.71
C ILE A 97 4.40 4.27 5.14
N ILE A 98 4.32 3.83 3.89
CA ILE A 98 3.06 3.52 3.23
C ILE A 98 3.02 2.03 2.94
N VAL A 99 1.94 1.38 3.33
CA VAL A 99 1.68 -0.03 3.01
C VAL A 99 0.40 -0.10 2.18
N ASP A 100 0.55 -0.50 0.92
CA ASP A 100 -0.60 -0.73 0.04
C ASP A 100 -1.21 -2.11 0.29
N GLU A 101 -2.50 -2.23 0.00
CA GLU A 101 -3.31 -3.41 0.30
C GLU A 101 -3.17 -3.86 1.77
N PHE A 102 -3.30 -2.92 2.69
CA PHE A 102 -3.06 -3.12 4.12
C PHE A 102 -3.93 -4.23 4.76
N HIS A 103 -4.98 -4.70 4.10
CA HIS A 103 -5.74 -5.87 4.54
C HIS A 103 -4.90 -7.15 4.62
N HIS A 104 -3.73 -7.20 3.97
CA HIS A 104 -2.74 -8.26 4.11
C HIS A 104 -1.81 -8.12 5.33
N ALA A 105 -1.92 -7.05 6.11
CA ALA A 105 -1.01 -6.74 7.24
C ALA A 105 -0.95 -7.82 8.32
N ALA A 106 -1.94 -8.71 8.38
CA ALA A 106 -1.95 -9.86 9.28
C ALA A 106 -0.95 -10.96 8.90
N ALA A 107 -0.51 -11.01 7.65
CA ALA A 107 0.44 -12.02 7.24
C ALA A 107 1.78 -11.85 7.98
N PRO A 108 2.43 -12.95 8.38
CA PRO A 108 3.71 -12.89 9.11
C PRO A 108 4.77 -12.04 8.41
N THR A 109 4.72 -11.98 7.09
CA THR A 109 5.63 -11.19 6.25
C THR A 109 5.53 -9.69 6.52
N TYR A 110 4.32 -9.16 6.77
CA TYR A 110 4.09 -7.76 7.11
C TYR A 110 4.32 -7.48 8.61
N GLN A 111 4.08 -8.47 9.47
CA GLN A 111 4.27 -8.31 10.92
C GLN A 111 5.71 -7.94 11.26
N LYS A 112 6.70 -8.54 10.59
CA LYS A 112 8.12 -8.21 10.78
C LYS A 112 8.40 -6.72 10.49
N LEU A 113 7.83 -6.18 9.41
CA LEU A 113 7.97 -4.78 9.05
C LEU A 113 7.30 -3.86 10.07
N LEU A 114 6.03 -4.15 10.41
CA LEU A 114 5.20 -3.31 11.28
C LEU A 114 5.66 -3.32 12.74
N SER A 115 6.28 -4.41 13.20
CA SER A 115 6.82 -4.49 14.56
C SER A 115 8.21 -3.85 14.68
N TYR A 116 8.97 -3.78 13.61
CA TYR A 116 10.32 -3.26 13.62
C TYR A 116 10.38 -1.74 13.50
N TYR A 117 9.72 -1.18 12.47
CA TYR A 117 9.82 0.25 12.22
C TYR A 117 8.91 1.08 13.12
N GLN A 118 9.42 2.26 13.48
CA GLN A 118 8.73 3.28 14.28
C GLN A 118 8.65 4.60 13.50
N PRO A 119 7.91 4.64 12.38
CA PRO A 119 7.82 5.84 11.56
C PRO A 119 7.02 6.93 12.28
N ARG A 120 7.21 8.18 11.89
CA ARG A 120 6.34 9.29 12.33
C ARG A 120 4.94 9.17 11.78
N ILE A 121 4.84 8.68 10.54
CA ILE A 121 3.56 8.40 9.88
C ILE A 121 3.58 7.00 9.29
N LEU A 122 2.63 6.19 9.73
CA LEU A 122 2.26 4.92 9.10
C LEU A 122 0.93 5.11 8.38
N LEU A 123 0.91 4.96 7.06
CA LEU A 123 -0.28 5.07 6.24
C LEU A 123 -0.61 3.73 5.58
N GLY A 124 -1.70 3.11 5.98
CA GLY A 124 -2.25 1.93 5.30
C GLY A 124 -3.25 2.34 4.22
N LEU A 125 -3.10 1.82 3.02
CA LEU A 125 -4.04 1.98 1.91
C LEU A 125 -4.79 0.67 1.72
N THR A 126 -6.11 0.71 1.68
CA THR A 126 -6.95 -0.47 1.42
C THR A 126 -8.28 -0.09 0.80
N ALA A 127 -8.87 -1.00 0.06
CA ALA A 127 -10.26 -0.87 -0.40
C ALA A 127 -11.25 -1.38 0.66
N THR A 128 -10.82 -2.33 1.50
CA THR A 128 -11.62 -2.97 2.53
C THR A 128 -10.87 -2.92 3.86
N PRO A 129 -11.44 -2.34 4.92
CA PRO A 129 -10.80 -2.30 6.24
C PRO A 129 -10.95 -3.63 7.00
N GLU A 130 -11.84 -4.49 6.53
CA GLU A 130 -12.03 -5.82 7.06
C GLU A 130 -11.00 -6.78 6.42
N ARG A 131 -10.36 -7.59 7.26
CA ARG A 131 -9.42 -8.63 6.81
C ARG A 131 -10.18 -9.86 6.34
N MET A 132 -9.53 -10.73 5.56
CA MET A 132 -10.10 -11.99 5.12
C MET A 132 -10.48 -12.93 6.28
N ASP A 133 -9.84 -12.77 7.45
CA ASP A 133 -10.16 -13.51 8.68
C ASP A 133 -11.25 -12.81 9.55
N GLY A 134 -11.91 -11.79 9.03
CA GLY A 134 -12.95 -11.02 9.71
C GLY A 134 -12.46 -10.05 10.77
N LYS A 135 -11.14 -9.98 11.03
CA LYS A 135 -10.59 -9.05 12.01
C LYS A 135 -10.35 -7.66 11.40
N SER A 136 -10.45 -6.64 12.24
CA SER A 136 -10.18 -5.27 11.83
C SER A 136 -8.68 -4.98 11.74
N ILE A 137 -8.29 -4.14 10.77
CA ILE A 137 -6.95 -3.57 10.67
C ILE A 137 -6.77 -2.32 11.55
N LEU A 138 -7.85 -1.77 12.09
CA LEU A 138 -7.84 -0.50 12.80
C LEU A 138 -6.94 -0.44 14.04
N PRO A 139 -6.70 -1.53 14.79
CA PRO A 139 -5.77 -1.52 15.92
C PRO A 139 -4.35 -1.05 15.55
N TYR A 140 -3.88 -1.29 14.32
CA TYR A 140 -2.58 -0.78 13.85
C TYR A 140 -2.52 0.74 13.73
N PHE A 141 -3.68 1.41 13.71
CA PHE A 141 -3.84 2.85 13.53
C PHE A 141 -4.53 3.51 14.72
N HIS A 142 -4.43 2.92 15.92
CA HIS A 142 -5.13 3.41 17.12
C HIS A 142 -6.63 3.64 16.87
N ASN A 143 -7.27 2.77 16.09
CA ASN A 143 -8.68 2.84 15.66
C ASN A 143 -9.03 4.14 14.89
N ARG A 144 -8.06 4.74 14.19
CA ARG A 144 -8.28 5.95 13.39
C ARG A 144 -8.33 5.63 11.90
N ILE A 145 -9.34 6.18 11.23
CA ILE A 145 -9.44 6.20 9.77
C ILE A 145 -9.20 7.64 9.33
N ALA A 146 -8.12 7.88 8.58
CA ALA A 146 -7.76 9.22 8.12
C ALA A 146 -8.69 9.73 7.01
N ALA A 147 -9.14 8.83 6.13
CA ALA A 147 -10.14 9.12 5.09
C ALA A 147 -10.82 7.81 4.68
N GLU A 148 -12.11 7.89 4.39
CA GLU A 148 -12.91 6.77 3.92
C GLU A 148 -13.80 7.19 2.74
N ILE A 149 -13.76 6.40 1.68
CA ILE A 149 -14.67 6.50 0.52
C ILE A 149 -15.00 5.08 0.07
N ARG A 150 -16.20 4.60 0.38
CA ARG A 150 -16.69 3.28 -0.02
C ARG A 150 -17.14 3.29 -1.48
N LEU A 151 -17.21 2.09 -2.09
CA LEU A 151 -17.58 1.95 -3.50
C LEU A 151 -18.93 2.60 -3.87
N PRO A 152 -20.02 2.42 -3.11
CA PRO A 152 -21.29 3.10 -3.39
C PRO A 152 -21.14 4.63 -3.39
N GLU A 153 -20.49 5.18 -2.39
CA GLU A 153 -20.23 6.62 -2.27
C GLU A 153 -19.35 7.15 -3.42
N ALA A 154 -18.34 6.38 -3.84
CA ALA A 154 -17.48 6.76 -4.96
C ALA A 154 -18.26 6.82 -6.29
N ILE A 155 -19.24 5.93 -6.48
CA ILE A 155 -20.14 5.94 -7.64
C ILE A 155 -21.12 7.13 -7.55
N ASP A 156 -21.75 7.35 -6.41
CA ASP A 156 -22.68 8.46 -6.21
C ASP A 156 -22.01 9.82 -6.41
N ARG A 157 -20.77 9.96 -5.97
CA ARG A 157 -19.93 11.16 -6.19
C ARG A 157 -19.33 11.25 -7.59
N LYS A 158 -19.65 10.33 -8.51
CA LYS A 158 -19.12 10.27 -9.89
C LYS A 158 -17.59 10.18 -9.95
N LEU A 159 -16.95 9.65 -8.93
CA LEU A 159 -15.51 9.35 -8.93
C LEU A 159 -15.21 8.03 -9.64
N LEU A 160 -16.20 7.13 -9.67
CA LEU A 160 -16.18 5.86 -10.40
C LEU A 160 -17.43 5.73 -11.26
N CYS A 161 -17.29 5.03 -12.37
CA CYS A 161 -18.43 4.69 -13.22
C CYS A 161 -19.33 3.66 -12.54
N PRO A 162 -20.66 3.77 -12.69
CA PRO A 162 -21.57 2.69 -12.28
C PRO A 162 -21.31 1.43 -13.13
N PHE A 163 -21.56 0.27 -12.55
CA PHE A 163 -21.46 -1.02 -13.24
C PHE A 163 -22.69 -1.86 -12.95
N GLN A 164 -22.97 -2.80 -13.86
CA GLN A 164 -23.98 -3.82 -13.65
C GLN A 164 -23.28 -5.16 -13.38
N TYR A 165 -23.71 -5.85 -12.33
CA TYR A 165 -23.20 -7.16 -11.99
C TYR A 165 -24.20 -8.22 -12.45
N PHE A 166 -23.77 -9.11 -13.31
CA PHE A 166 -24.53 -10.29 -13.74
C PHE A 166 -23.90 -11.53 -13.14
N GLY A 167 -24.59 -12.13 -12.16
CA GLY A 167 -24.20 -13.44 -11.64
C GLY A 167 -24.64 -14.53 -12.62
N VAL A 168 -23.71 -15.25 -13.19
CA VAL A 168 -23.99 -16.49 -13.95
C VAL A 168 -23.81 -17.64 -12.99
N THR A 169 -24.88 -18.38 -12.70
CA THR A 169 -24.78 -19.65 -11.97
C THR A 169 -24.25 -20.69 -12.94
N ASP A 170 -23.04 -21.15 -12.70
CA ASP A 170 -22.48 -22.27 -13.44
C ASP A 170 -23.17 -23.54 -12.93
N THR A 171 -23.93 -24.21 -13.81
CA THR A 171 -24.58 -25.50 -13.55
C THR A 171 -23.64 -26.67 -13.85
N VAL A 172 -22.33 -26.50 -13.63
CA VAL A 172 -21.40 -27.63 -13.74
C VAL A 172 -21.62 -28.51 -12.52
N ASP A 173 -22.23 -29.67 -12.76
CA ASP A 173 -22.37 -30.75 -11.78
C ASP A 173 -20.98 -31.40 -11.57
N LEU A 174 -20.24 -30.89 -10.57
CA LEU A 174 -18.91 -31.44 -10.21
C LEU A 174 -18.94 -32.90 -9.75
N LEU A 175 -20.11 -33.45 -9.46
CA LEU A 175 -20.28 -34.87 -9.09
C LEU A 175 -20.17 -35.82 -10.28
N SER A 176 -20.35 -35.31 -11.50
CA SER A 176 -20.23 -36.14 -12.71
C SER A 176 -18.78 -36.38 -13.14
N LEU A 177 -17.80 -35.71 -12.56
CA LEU A 177 -16.36 -35.82 -12.90
C LEU A 177 -15.58 -36.77 -11.98
N ILE A 178 -16.23 -37.43 -11.02
CA ILE A 178 -15.56 -38.32 -10.05
C ILE A 178 -15.63 -39.80 -10.48
N HIS A 179 -16.17 -40.13 -11.66
CA HIS A 179 -16.18 -41.49 -12.20
C HIS A 179 -15.32 -41.59 -13.46
N ILE A 180 -14.00 -41.59 -13.25
CA ILE A 180 -13.04 -42.30 -14.15
C ILE A 180 -11.95 -42.91 -13.28
#